data_6bc6aa97b72f8cbde85232e673c1e6a1
#
_entry.id   6bc6aa97b72f8cbde85232e673c1e6a1
#
_cell.length_a   1.000
_cell.length_b   1.000
_cell.length_c   1.000
_cell.angle_alpha   90.00
_cell.angle_beta   90.00
_cell.angle_gamma   90.00
#
_symmetry.space_group_name_H-M   'P 1'
#
loop_
_entity.id
_entity.type
_entity.pdbx_description
1 polymer ?
#
loop_
_entity_poly.entity_id
_entity_poly.type
_entity_poly.pdbx_seq_one_letter_code
_entity_poly.pdbx_strand_id
1 'polypeptide(L)'
;MNTQAIRDKFAAIYGEAGTLYTSPGRINLIGEHTDYNGAFVFPGAIDKAMVAEIRPNGTDRVRAFALDLNESAEFGLKEEDAPSQSWARYIFGVCREIQKRGGEIAGFDTVFAGDVPLGAGMSSSAALESTFAFALDDLFSLGLSKWDMAKIGQATEHNYCGVKCGIMDQFASVFGKAGKLLRLDCKSFEYEEHPFDPKGYRLLLVDSCVKHELASSAYNKRRESCENVVAVLAKRYPEIKFLRDASFAQLEEVKSEVSEEDYKRAAYVIGEVERVLAVCEALDKGDYQTVGEKMYETHHGMSKLYEVSCEELDFLNDLAREFGVTGSRVMGGGFGGCTINLLKEELHDSFIAEVKKRYEAKYGIQPKFYDVVISDGARRL
;
A
#
# COMPACT_ATOMS: atom_id res chain seq x y z
N MET A 1 -13.26 13.06 5.33
CA MET A 1 -12.51 14.26 4.84
C MET A 1 -13.45 15.42 4.58
N ASN A 2 -13.01 16.68 4.78
CA ASN A 2 -13.79 17.89 4.49
C ASN A 2 -13.61 18.29 3.02
N THR A 3 -14.49 17.84 2.13
CA THR A 3 -14.47 18.17 0.70
C THR A 3 -14.75 19.66 0.41
N GLN A 4 -15.41 20.37 1.36
CA GLN A 4 -15.72 21.78 1.19
C GLN A 4 -14.47 22.65 1.10
N ALA A 5 -13.44 22.36 1.89
CA ALA A 5 -12.17 23.10 1.83
C ALA A 5 -11.47 22.95 0.46
N ILE A 6 -11.58 21.79 -0.18
CA ILE A 6 -11.05 21.55 -1.54
C ILE A 6 -11.84 22.41 -2.54
N ARG A 7 -13.18 22.39 -2.49
CA ARG A 7 -14.06 23.18 -3.36
C ARG A 7 -13.82 24.68 -3.22
N ASP A 8 -13.72 25.18 -1.98
CA ASP A 8 -13.50 26.59 -1.71
C ASP A 8 -12.14 27.04 -2.28
N LYS A 9 -11.12 26.23 -2.09
CA LYS A 9 -9.78 26.53 -2.63
C LYS A 9 -9.74 26.43 -4.15
N PHE A 10 -10.42 25.45 -4.74
CA PHE A 10 -10.52 25.29 -6.19
C PHE A 10 -11.22 26.51 -6.82
N ALA A 11 -12.36 26.93 -6.27
CA ALA A 11 -13.09 28.13 -6.72
C ALA A 11 -12.25 29.41 -6.58
N ALA A 12 -11.50 29.54 -5.48
CA ALA A 12 -10.64 30.70 -5.24
C ALA A 12 -9.49 30.82 -6.24
N ILE A 13 -8.93 29.68 -6.71
CA ILE A 13 -7.78 29.68 -7.64
C ILE A 13 -8.24 29.67 -9.09
N TYR A 14 -9.24 28.86 -9.42
CA TYR A 14 -9.60 28.52 -10.81
C TYR A 14 -10.99 29.02 -11.24
N GLY A 15 -11.80 29.54 -10.32
CA GLY A 15 -13.11 30.13 -10.59
C GLY A 15 -14.23 29.09 -10.59
N GLU A 16 -14.51 28.49 -11.74
CA GLU A 16 -15.63 27.53 -11.87
C GLU A 16 -15.34 26.18 -11.21
N ALA A 17 -16.38 25.53 -10.69
CA ALA A 17 -16.28 24.23 -10.04
C ALA A 17 -15.85 23.10 -11.01
N GLY A 18 -15.11 22.14 -10.47
CA GLY A 18 -14.77 20.88 -11.12
C GLY A 18 -15.62 19.70 -10.65
N THR A 19 -15.18 18.52 -10.98
CA THR A 19 -15.75 17.26 -10.50
C THR A 19 -14.88 16.69 -9.39
N LEU A 20 -15.49 16.16 -8.34
CA LEU A 20 -14.80 15.52 -7.23
C LEU A 20 -14.59 14.02 -7.48
N TYR A 21 -13.38 13.58 -7.24
CA TYR A 21 -12.96 12.18 -7.29
C TYR A 21 -12.25 11.79 -6.02
N THR A 22 -12.29 10.52 -5.68
CA THR A 22 -11.61 9.99 -4.50
C THR A 22 -11.05 8.61 -4.76
N SER A 23 -9.92 8.31 -4.12
CA SER A 23 -9.39 6.97 -4.04
C SER A 23 -8.81 6.72 -2.65
N PRO A 24 -9.08 5.56 -2.03
CA PRO A 24 -8.64 5.23 -0.70
C PRO A 24 -7.17 4.84 -0.63
N GLY A 25 -6.57 5.01 0.56
CA GLY A 25 -5.45 4.21 0.97
C GLY A 25 -5.85 2.76 1.24
N ARG A 26 -4.90 1.94 1.68
CA ARG A 26 -5.15 0.52 1.96
C ARG A 26 -4.49 0.06 3.25
N ILE A 27 -5.06 -0.97 3.83
CA ILE A 27 -4.33 -1.91 4.68
C ILE A 27 -4.00 -3.16 3.86
N ASN A 28 -3.05 -3.95 4.35
CA ASN A 28 -2.91 -5.33 3.92
C ASN A 28 -3.01 -6.19 5.18
N LEU A 29 -3.91 -7.18 5.23
CA LEU A 29 -4.08 -7.98 6.44
C LEU A 29 -2.91 -8.96 6.60
N ILE A 30 -2.41 -9.52 5.51
CA ILE A 30 -1.27 -10.45 5.46
C ILE A 30 -0.73 -10.54 4.02
N GLY A 31 0.52 -11.00 3.82
CA GLY A 31 1.13 -11.12 2.50
C GLY A 31 1.98 -9.90 2.14
N GLU A 32 2.88 -9.47 3.04
CA GLU A 32 3.80 -8.39 2.74
C GLU A 32 5.00 -8.86 1.93
N HIS A 33 5.44 -8.04 0.96
CA HIS A 33 6.56 -8.33 0.06
C HIS A 33 6.38 -9.57 -0.83
N THR A 34 5.15 -10.01 -1.02
CA THR A 34 4.82 -11.19 -1.81
C THR A 34 4.33 -10.87 -3.22
N ASP A 35 3.86 -9.66 -3.48
CA ASP A 35 3.28 -9.23 -4.75
C ASP A 35 4.29 -9.26 -5.91
N TYR A 36 5.47 -8.69 -5.75
CA TYR A 36 6.53 -8.76 -6.76
C TYR A 36 7.21 -10.14 -6.86
N ASN A 37 6.84 -11.08 -5.97
CA ASN A 37 7.20 -12.49 -6.02
C ASN A 37 6.12 -13.38 -6.66
N GLY A 38 5.13 -12.78 -7.34
CA GLY A 38 4.02 -13.46 -7.99
C GLY A 38 3.11 -14.21 -7.03
N ALA A 39 3.16 -13.89 -5.73
CA ALA A 39 2.42 -14.60 -4.70
C ALA A 39 1.11 -13.87 -4.32
N PHE A 40 0.46 -14.32 -3.26
CA PHE A 40 -0.80 -13.76 -2.79
C PHE A 40 -0.58 -12.58 -1.86
N VAL A 41 -1.46 -11.59 -1.97
CA VAL A 41 -1.66 -10.51 -1.01
C VAL A 41 -3.11 -10.45 -0.57
N PHE A 42 -3.39 -9.86 0.59
CA PHE A 42 -4.74 -9.81 1.13
C PHE A 42 -5.13 -8.42 1.64
N PRO A 43 -5.13 -7.41 0.74
CA PRO A 43 -5.45 -6.04 1.12
C PRO A 43 -6.94 -5.75 1.23
N GLY A 44 -7.23 -4.60 1.85
CA GLY A 44 -8.52 -3.93 1.82
C GLY A 44 -8.35 -2.42 1.70
N ALA A 45 -9.17 -1.79 0.87
CA ALA A 45 -9.27 -0.34 0.84
C ALA A 45 -9.84 0.18 2.16
N ILE A 46 -9.41 1.37 2.60
CA ILE A 46 -9.81 1.93 3.89
C ILE A 46 -10.58 3.24 3.75
N ASP A 47 -11.18 3.69 4.87
CA ASP A 47 -11.94 4.96 4.94
C ASP A 47 -11.07 6.23 4.86
N LYS A 48 -9.74 6.10 4.88
CA LYS A 48 -8.81 7.21 4.64
C LYS A 48 -8.50 7.29 3.14
N ALA A 49 -8.61 8.50 2.56
CA ALA A 49 -8.57 8.64 1.10
C ALA A 49 -7.88 9.93 0.64
N MET A 50 -7.47 9.96 -0.62
CA MET A 50 -7.22 11.18 -1.37
C MET A 50 -8.51 11.64 -2.02
N VAL A 51 -8.72 12.96 -2.05
CA VAL A 51 -9.83 13.60 -2.76
C VAL A 51 -9.25 14.71 -3.63
N ALA A 52 -9.69 14.77 -4.89
CA ALA A 52 -9.31 15.80 -5.83
C ALA A 52 -10.55 16.40 -6.50
N GLU A 53 -10.62 17.72 -6.59
CA GLU A 53 -11.48 18.41 -7.52
C GLU A 53 -10.71 18.69 -8.80
N ILE A 54 -11.26 18.29 -9.95
CA ILE A 54 -10.56 18.33 -11.24
C ILE A 54 -11.48 18.88 -12.31
N ARG A 55 -10.94 19.71 -13.20
CA ARG A 55 -11.64 20.25 -14.38
C ARG A 55 -10.69 20.40 -15.56
N PRO A 56 -11.07 20.00 -16.79
CA PRO A 56 -10.34 20.36 -17.99
C PRO A 56 -10.23 21.88 -18.14
N ASN A 57 -9.07 22.41 -18.52
CA ASN A 57 -8.81 23.85 -18.58
C ASN A 57 -8.62 24.40 -20.01
N GLY A 58 -8.81 23.56 -21.02
CA GLY A 58 -8.70 23.96 -22.42
C GLY A 58 -7.28 24.24 -22.91
N THR A 59 -6.26 23.89 -22.13
CA THR A 59 -4.84 24.07 -22.48
C THR A 59 -4.14 22.70 -22.59
N ASP A 60 -2.83 22.70 -22.76
CA ASP A 60 -1.98 21.50 -22.67
C ASP A 60 -1.18 21.46 -21.34
N ARG A 61 -1.56 22.27 -20.36
CA ARG A 61 -0.87 22.36 -19.07
C ARG A 61 -1.73 21.82 -17.92
N VAL A 62 -1.10 21.13 -17.00
CA VAL A 62 -1.67 20.73 -15.71
C VAL A 62 -1.28 21.74 -14.66
N ARG A 63 -2.28 22.29 -13.95
CA ARG A 63 -2.08 23.19 -12.81
C ARG A 63 -2.66 22.53 -11.56
N ALA A 64 -1.79 22.15 -10.63
CA ALA A 64 -2.16 21.39 -9.44
C ALA A 64 -1.83 22.17 -8.16
N PHE A 65 -2.72 22.08 -7.19
CA PHE A 65 -2.52 22.63 -5.84
C PHE A 65 -2.76 21.55 -4.79
N ALA A 66 -1.71 21.22 -4.03
CA ALA A 66 -1.77 20.32 -2.88
C ALA A 66 -2.19 21.11 -1.64
N LEU A 67 -3.45 20.96 -1.20
CA LEU A 67 -4.03 21.78 -0.13
C LEU A 67 -3.33 21.52 1.22
N ASP A 68 -3.03 20.28 1.54
CA ASP A 68 -2.40 19.90 2.82
C ASP A 68 -0.95 20.41 2.94
N LEU A 69 -0.26 20.59 1.81
CA LEU A 69 1.11 21.09 1.76
C LEU A 69 1.16 22.61 1.51
N ASN A 70 0.02 23.19 1.10
CA ASN A 70 -0.07 24.57 0.63
C ASN A 70 0.96 24.88 -0.49
N GLU A 71 1.11 23.93 -1.43
CA GLU A 71 2.05 23.99 -2.54
C GLU A 71 1.34 23.89 -3.88
N SER A 72 1.90 24.54 -4.90
CA SER A 72 1.44 24.42 -6.28
C SER A 72 2.52 23.83 -7.18
N ALA A 73 2.09 23.16 -8.24
CA ALA A 73 2.94 22.74 -9.33
C ALA A 73 2.22 22.94 -10.66
N GLU A 74 3.01 23.25 -11.68
CA GLU A 74 2.52 23.34 -13.06
C GLU A 74 3.50 22.62 -13.98
N PHE A 75 2.97 21.86 -14.96
CA PHE A 75 3.75 21.18 -15.98
C PHE A 75 2.96 21.02 -17.27
N GLY A 76 3.66 20.92 -18.39
CA GLY A 76 3.07 20.65 -19.70
C GLY A 76 2.94 19.16 -19.94
N LEU A 77 1.86 18.74 -20.62
CA LEU A 77 1.63 17.33 -20.98
C LEU A 77 2.65 16.77 -21.98
N LYS A 78 3.44 17.64 -22.64
CA LYS A 78 4.50 17.27 -23.59
C LYS A 78 5.92 17.40 -23.00
N GLU A 79 6.04 17.91 -21.78
CA GLU A 79 7.33 18.04 -21.09
C GLU A 79 7.92 16.65 -20.81
N GLU A 80 9.25 16.50 -20.97
CA GLU A 80 9.94 15.24 -20.75
C GLU A 80 10.36 15.08 -19.30
N ASP A 81 10.72 16.18 -18.65
CA ASP A 81 11.20 16.19 -17.27
C ASP A 81 10.04 16.30 -16.28
N ALA A 82 10.07 15.44 -15.28
CA ALA A 82 9.09 15.47 -14.20
C ALA A 82 9.28 16.70 -13.29
N PRO A 83 8.20 17.23 -12.69
CA PRO A 83 8.26 18.32 -11.74
C PRO A 83 9.21 18.02 -10.57
N SER A 84 9.79 19.08 -9.99
CA SER A 84 10.70 18.97 -8.83
C SER A 84 9.99 18.51 -7.56
N GLN A 85 8.72 18.92 -7.38
CA GLN A 85 7.88 18.53 -6.24
C GLN A 85 7.59 17.01 -6.29
N SER A 86 7.92 16.30 -5.23
CA SER A 86 7.78 14.85 -5.17
C SER A 86 6.33 14.39 -5.41
N TRP A 87 5.35 15.07 -4.82
CA TRP A 87 3.94 14.75 -5.01
C TRP A 87 3.46 14.98 -6.44
N ALA A 88 3.97 15.99 -7.14
CA ALA A 88 3.56 16.29 -8.51
C ALA A 88 4.07 15.24 -9.52
N ARG A 89 5.15 14.51 -9.19
CA ARG A 89 5.68 13.41 -10.03
C ARG A 89 4.66 12.28 -10.19
N TYR A 90 3.83 12.02 -9.19
CA TYR A 90 2.77 11.01 -9.29
C TYR A 90 1.71 11.42 -10.31
N ILE A 91 1.27 12.68 -10.27
CA ILE A 91 0.28 13.20 -11.23
C ILE A 91 0.87 13.22 -12.65
N PHE A 92 2.11 13.72 -12.78
CA PHE A 92 2.86 13.73 -14.03
C PHE A 92 3.00 12.32 -14.60
N GLY A 93 3.43 11.36 -13.79
CA GLY A 93 3.61 9.96 -14.18
C GLY A 93 2.32 9.33 -14.66
N VAL A 94 1.20 9.54 -13.97
CA VAL A 94 -0.13 9.05 -14.41
C VAL A 94 -0.47 9.60 -15.79
N CYS A 95 -0.30 10.91 -16.02
CA CYS A 95 -0.53 11.54 -17.32
C CYS A 95 0.35 10.89 -18.42
N ARG A 96 1.65 10.72 -18.15
CA ARG A 96 2.60 10.13 -19.09
C ARG A 96 2.30 8.67 -19.39
N GLU A 97 1.94 7.89 -18.38
CA GLU A 97 1.60 6.46 -18.56
C GLU A 97 0.28 6.26 -19.29
N ILE A 98 -0.71 7.15 -19.13
CA ILE A 98 -1.93 7.19 -19.95
C ILE A 98 -1.56 7.46 -21.42
N GLN A 99 -0.76 8.50 -21.69
CA GLN A 99 -0.34 8.89 -23.04
C GLN A 99 0.46 7.77 -23.74
N LYS A 100 1.37 7.09 -23.03
CA LYS A 100 2.12 5.93 -23.56
C LYS A 100 1.22 4.78 -24.00
N ARG A 101 0.03 4.66 -23.42
CA ARG A 101 -0.98 3.67 -23.79
C ARG A 101 -1.95 4.16 -24.86
N GLY A 102 -1.68 5.33 -25.45
CA GLY A 102 -2.50 5.92 -26.50
C GLY A 102 -3.71 6.71 -25.99
N GLY A 103 -3.82 6.95 -24.68
CA GLY A 103 -4.88 7.79 -24.12
C GLY A 103 -4.65 9.27 -24.46
N GLU A 104 -5.68 9.93 -24.98
CA GLU A 104 -5.66 11.36 -25.30
C GLU A 104 -6.21 12.17 -24.15
N ILE A 105 -5.37 12.95 -23.49
CA ILE A 105 -5.73 13.85 -22.39
C ILE A 105 -5.36 15.29 -22.75
N ALA A 106 -6.15 16.23 -22.23
CA ALA A 106 -5.87 17.67 -22.28
C ALA A 106 -5.45 18.18 -20.89
N GLY A 107 -4.99 19.44 -20.84
CA GLY A 107 -4.64 20.07 -19.59
C GLY A 107 -5.84 20.21 -18.65
N PHE A 108 -5.57 20.24 -17.36
CA PHE A 108 -6.58 20.34 -16.33
C PHE A 108 -6.08 21.14 -15.12
N ASP A 109 -7.05 21.65 -14.38
CA ASP A 109 -6.84 22.29 -13.08
C ASP A 109 -7.25 21.31 -11.99
N THR A 110 -6.50 21.29 -10.88
CA THR A 110 -6.84 20.44 -9.75
C THR A 110 -6.44 21.04 -8.41
N VAL A 111 -7.28 20.84 -7.40
CA VAL A 111 -6.97 20.97 -5.98
C VAL A 111 -7.24 19.65 -5.32
N PHE A 112 -6.29 19.14 -4.56
CA PHE A 112 -6.43 17.87 -3.86
C PHE A 112 -5.93 17.94 -2.42
N ALA A 113 -6.45 17.05 -1.60
CA ALA A 113 -6.05 16.83 -0.22
C ALA A 113 -6.27 15.36 0.16
N GLY A 114 -5.61 14.90 1.22
CA GLY A 114 -5.76 13.53 1.71
C GLY A 114 -5.76 13.43 3.22
N ASP A 115 -6.52 12.47 3.76
CA ASP A 115 -6.41 12.03 5.16
C ASP A 115 -5.71 10.68 5.30
N VAL A 116 -5.10 10.18 4.22
CA VAL A 116 -4.17 9.06 4.27
C VAL A 116 -2.86 9.54 4.88
N PRO A 117 -2.49 9.08 6.08
CA PRO A 117 -1.30 9.56 6.77
C PRO A 117 -0.02 9.27 5.97
N LEU A 118 0.78 10.32 5.74
CA LEU A 118 2.02 10.22 4.97
C LEU A 118 3.08 9.42 5.71
N GLY A 119 3.62 8.39 5.07
CA GLY A 119 4.69 7.56 5.62
C GLY A 119 4.25 6.57 6.70
N ALA A 120 2.95 6.42 6.92
CA ALA A 120 2.38 5.46 7.86
C ALA A 120 2.12 4.06 7.24
N GLY A 121 2.59 3.82 6.03
CA GLY A 121 2.42 2.52 5.34
C GLY A 121 1.02 2.28 4.75
N MET A 122 0.17 3.31 4.65
CA MET A 122 -1.21 3.22 4.12
C MET A 122 -1.33 3.57 2.63
N SER A 123 -0.22 3.67 1.90
CA SER A 123 -0.16 3.90 0.45
C SER A 123 -0.85 5.16 -0.05
N SER A 124 -0.45 6.31 0.51
CA SER A 124 -0.92 7.61 0.02
C SER A 124 -0.54 7.88 -1.44
N SER A 125 0.58 7.34 -1.93
CA SER A 125 0.99 7.42 -3.35
C SER A 125 0.00 6.71 -4.25
N ALA A 126 -0.32 5.45 -3.98
CA ALA A 126 -1.29 4.68 -4.76
C ALA A 126 -2.70 5.30 -4.71
N ALA A 127 -3.11 5.87 -3.57
CA ALA A 127 -4.35 6.62 -3.47
C ALA A 127 -4.36 7.85 -4.38
N LEU A 128 -3.26 8.61 -4.43
CA LEU A 128 -3.11 9.77 -5.31
C LEU A 128 -3.14 9.36 -6.78
N GLU A 129 -2.31 8.39 -7.17
CA GLU A 129 -2.24 7.84 -8.53
C GLU A 129 -3.60 7.35 -9.02
N SER A 130 -4.27 6.54 -8.20
CA SER A 130 -5.58 5.97 -8.54
C SER A 130 -6.67 7.04 -8.62
N THR A 131 -6.62 8.10 -7.81
CA THR A 131 -7.53 9.24 -7.91
C THR A 131 -7.41 9.90 -9.28
N PHE A 132 -6.17 10.16 -9.74
CA PHE A 132 -5.95 10.80 -11.04
C PHE A 132 -6.18 9.86 -12.21
N ALA A 133 -5.80 8.58 -12.11
CA ALA A 133 -6.07 7.62 -13.17
C ALA A 133 -7.59 7.46 -13.41
N PHE A 134 -8.37 7.34 -12.35
CA PHE A 134 -9.84 7.26 -12.43
C PHE A 134 -10.45 8.57 -12.95
N ALA A 135 -10.01 9.71 -12.42
CA ALA A 135 -10.55 11.00 -12.82
C ALA A 135 -10.28 11.34 -14.30
N LEU A 136 -9.07 11.05 -14.78
CA LEU A 136 -8.72 11.31 -16.18
C LEU A 136 -9.44 10.37 -17.15
N ASP A 137 -9.68 9.11 -16.73
CA ASP A 137 -10.53 8.19 -17.48
C ASP A 137 -11.96 8.72 -17.66
N ASP A 138 -12.59 9.14 -16.55
CA ASP A 138 -13.96 9.70 -16.55
C ASP A 138 -14.03 11.00 -17.35
N LEU A 139 -13.11 11.95 -17.14
CA LEU A 139 -13.14 13.27 -17.77
C LEU A 139 -12.85 13.24 -19.27
N PHE A 140 -11.98 12.35 -19.73
CA PHE A 140 -11.55 12.26 -21.13
C PHE A 140 -12.11 11.03 -21.85
N SER A 141 -12.96 10.24 -21.19
CA SER A 141 -13.62 9.04 -21.76
C SER A 141 -12.63 8.05 -22.37
N LEU A 142 -11.55 7.75 -21.63
CA LEU A 142 -10.43 6.93 -22.14
C LEU A 142 -10.81 5.44 -22.27
N GLY A 143 -11.80 4.96 -21.50
CA GLY A 143 -12.22 3.57 -21.48
C GLY A 143 -11.23 2.62 -20.82
N LEU A 144 -10.47 3.11 -19.81
CA LEU A 144 -9.52 2.32 -19.05
C LEU A 144 -10.22 1.27 -18.19
N SER A 145 -9.75 0.06 -18.23
CA SER A 145 -10.16 -0.94 -17.25
C SER A 145 -9.56 -0.62 -15.87
N LYS A 146 -10.15 -1.18 -14.80
CA LYS A 146 -9.58 -1.09 -13.46
C LYS A 146 -8.13 -1.61 -13.41
N TRP A 147 -7.80 -2.65 -14.19
CA TRP A 147 -6.45 -3.17 -14.30
C TRP A 147 -5.51 -2.19 -15.02
N ASP A 148 -5.98 -1.46 -16.02
CA ASP A 148 -5.17 -0.43 -16.66
C ASP A 148 -4.84 0.68 -15.67
N MET A 149 -5.82 1.15 -14.88
CA MET A 149 -5.61 2.16 -13.84
C MET A 149 -4.56 1.71 -12.80
N ALA A 150 -4.68 0.49 -12.28
CA ALA A 150 -3.71 -0.06 -11.32
C ALA A 150 -2.31 -0.17 -11.94
N LYS A 151 -2.19 -0.64 -13.18
CA LYS A 151 -0.90 -0.75 -13.89
C LYS A 151 -0.30 0.62 -14.27
N ILE A 152 -1.12 1.64 -14.50
CA ILE A 152 -0.67 3.02 -14.71
C ILE A 152 -0.04 3.55 -13.43
N GLY A 153 -0.67 3.36 -12.27
CA GLY A 153 -0.10 3.75 -10.98
C GLY A 153 1.23 3.04 -10.70
N GLN A 154 1.28 1.70 -10.83
CA GLN A 154 2.51 0.95 -10.66
C GLN A 154 3.64 1.42 -11.60
N ALA A 155 3.35 1.66 -12.88
CA ALA A 155 4.32 2.17 -13.83
C ALA A 155 4.78 3.60 -13.48
N THR A 156 3.92 4.41 -12.89
CA THR A 156 4.26 5.72 -12.36
C THR A 156 5.32 5.62 -11.26
N GLU A 157 5.12 4.76 -10.27
CA GLU A 157 6.11 4.50 -9.21
C GLU A 157 7.47 4.05 -9.79
N HIS A 158 7.45 3.11 -10.73
CA HIS A 158 8.66 2.55 -11.35
C HIS A 158 9.43 3.58 -12.18
N ASN A 159 8.74 4.34 -13.02
CA ASN A 159 9.36 5.17 -14.05
C ASN A 159 9.66 6.59 -13.58
N TYR A 160 8.92 7.12 -12.58
CA TYR A 160 9.00 8.53 -12.19
C TYR A 160 9.33 8.74 -10.72
N CYS A 161 9.10 7.72 -9.86
CA CYS A 161 9.35 7.82 -8.42
C CYS A 161 10.52 6.94 -7.95
N GLY A 162 11.03 6.02 -8.80
CA GLY A 162 12.19 5.18 -8.50
C GLY A 162 11.93 4.04 -7.52
N VAL A 163 10.67 3.69 -7.27
CA VAL A 163 10.26 2.60 -6.37
C VAL A 163 9.77 1.43 -7.20
N LYS A 164 10.45 0.28 -7.13
CA LYS A 164 10.08 -0.95 -7.85
C LYS A 164 9.04 -1.76 -7.06
N CYS A 165 7.90 -1.12 -6.74
CA CYS A 165 6.81 -1.75 -5.99
C CYS A 165 6.14 -2.90 -6.79
N GLY A 166 5.39 -3.77 -6.07
CA GLY A 166 4.42 -4.66 -6.67
C GLY A 166 3.13 -3.94 -7.07
N ILE A 167 2.06 -4.68 -7.30
CA ILE A 167 0.77 -4.14 -7.78
C ILE A 167 -0.26 -3.95 -6.65
N MET A 168 0.02 -4.47 -5.46
CA MET A 168 -0.94 -4.58 -4.36
C MET A 168 -1.63 -3.27 -4.00
N ASP A 169 -0.86 -2.20 -3.88
CA ASP A 169 -1.33 -0.91 -3.37
C ASP A 169 -2.33 -0.27 -4.32
N GLN A 170 -1.98 -0.21 -5.61
CA GLN A 170 -2.84 0.32 -6.65
C GLN A 170 -4.06 -0.58 -6.88
N PHE A 171 -3.87 -1.92 -6.81
CA PHE A 171 -4.99 -2.85 -6.88
C PHE A 171 -6.00 -2.57 -5.77
N ALA A 172 -5.57 -2.48 -4.53
CA ALA A 172 -6.47 -2.23 -3.40
C ALA A 172 -7.20 -0.89 -3.52
N SER A 173 -6.48 0.18 -3.93
CA SER A 173 -7.04 1.53 -4.10
C SER A 173 -8.09 1.59 -5.22
N VAL A 174 -7.92 0.81 -6.30
CA VAL A 174 -8.85 0.81 -7.45
C VAL A 174 -10.01 -0.18 -7.28
N PHE A 175 -9.72 -1.41 -6.79
CA PHE A 175 -10.68 -2.50 -6.74
C PHE A 175 -11.44 -2.59 -5.42
N GLY A 176 -11.02 -1.87 -4.39
CA GLY A 176 -11.57 -1.91 -3.04
C GLY A 176 -13.10 -1.98 -3.01
N LYS A 177 -13.62 -2.69 -2.02
CA LYS A 177 -15.07 -2.88 -1.82
C LYS A 177 -15.37 -2.86 -0.32
N ALA A 178 -16.33 -2.04 0.06
CA ALA A 178 -16.74 -1.92 1.46
C ALA A 178 -17.08 -3.28 2.09
N GLY A 179 -16.52 -3.54 3.27
CA GLY A 179 -16.70 -4.79 3.99
C GLY A 179 -16.07 -6.03 3.35
N LYS A 180 -15.11 -5.86 2.42
CA LYS A 180 -14.43 -6.96 1.75
C LYS A 180 -12.91 -6.78 1.79
N LEU A 181 -12.18 -7.83 2.14
CA LEU A 181 -10.78 -7.98 1.81
C LEU A 181 -10.65 -8.73 0.48
N LEU A 182 -9.60 -8.45 -0.26
CA LEU A 182 -9.40 -8.97 -1.61
C LEU A 182 -8.13 -9.81 -1.65
N ARG A 183 -8.26 -11.15 -1.78
CA ARG A 183 -7.09 -11.99 -2.02
C ARG A 183 -6.72 -11.89 -3.50
N LEU A 184 -5.63 -11.21 -3.80
CA LEU A 184 -5.08 -11.13 -5.14
C LEU A 184 -4.02 -12.19 -5.36
N ASP A 185 -4.13 -12.94 -6.45
CA ASP A 185 -3.05 -13.70 -7.04
C ASP A 185 -2.22 -12.78 -7.96
N CYS A 186 -1.02 -12.39 -7.51
CA CYS A 186 -0.19 -11.45 -8.27
C CYS A 186 0.47 -12.05 -9.51
N LYS A 187 0.32 -13.36 -9.74
CA LYS A 187 0.82 -14.06 -10.95
C LYS A 187 -0.24 -14.11 -12.06
N SER A 188 -1.49 -14.47 -11.72
CA SER A 188 -2.60 -14.56 -12.68
C SER A 188 -3.41 -13.28 -12.80
N PHE A 189 -3.32 -12.38 -11.82
CA PHE A 189 -4.18 -11.21 -11.62
C PHE A 189 -5.65 -11.57 -11.37
N GLU A 190 -5.94 -12.79 -10.98
CA GLU A 190 -7.24 -13.20 -10.47
C GLU A 190 -7.36 -12.81 -8.99
N TYR A 191 -8.57 -12.46 -8.55
CA TYR A 191 -8.80 -12.12 -7.15
C TYR A 191 -10.11 -12.69 -6.64
N GLU A 192 -10.17 -12.90 -5.33
CA GLU A 192 -11.35 -13.37 -4.61
C GLU A 192 -11.73 -12.37 -3.52
N GLU A 193 -13.04 -12.19 -3.33
CA GLU A 193 -13.59 -11.32 -2.29
C GLU A 193 -13.91 -12.12 -1.04
N HIS A 194 -13.31 -11.77 0.08
CA HIS A 194 -13.61 -12.35 1.39
C HIS A 194 -14.37 -11.35 2.26
N PRO A 195 -15.55 -11.69 2.78
CA PRO A 195 -16.26 -10.82 3.71
C PRO A 195 -15.41 -10.53 4.95
N PHE A 196 -15.34 -9.25 5.33
CA PHE A 196 -14.66 -8.82 6.53
C PHE A 196 -15.63 -8.02 7.41
N ASP A 197 -16.27 -8.71 8.33
CA ASP A 197 -17.16 -8.17 9.37
C ASP A 197 -16.71 -8.72 10.73
N PRO A 198 -15.61 -8.20 11.29
CA PRO A 198 -14.99 -8.74 12.48
C PRO A 198 -15.79 -8.35 13.74
N LYS A 199 -16.98 -8.95 13.94
CA LYS A 199 -17.84 -8.71 15.09
C LYS A 199 -17.09 -8.88 16.40
N GLY A 200 -17.06 -7.82 17.22
CA GLY A 200 -16.34 -7.79 18.48
C GLY A 200 -14.83 -7.56 18.35
N TYR A 201 -14.34 -7.30 17.15
CA TYR A 201 -12.94 -6.94 16.87
C TYR A 201 -12.85 -5.62 16.12
N ARG A 202 -11.69 -4.97 16.23
CA ARG A 202 -11.32 -3.77 15.46
C ARG A 202 -9.97 -3.96 14.79
N LEU A 203 -9.76 -3.24 13.68
CA LEU A 203 -8.44 -3.02 13.10
C LEU A 203 -7.95 -1.65 13.58
N LEU A 204 -6.83 -1.67 14.30
CA LEU A 204 -6.15 -0.47 14.79
C LEU A 204 -4.75 -0.42 14.20
N LEU A 205 -4.41 0.68 13.55
CA LEU A 205 -3.04 0.97 13.15
C LEU A 205 -2.36 1.79 14.23
N VAL A 206 -1.15 1.38 14.61
CA VAL A 206 -0.30 2.13 15.53
C VAL A 206 0.92 2.60 14.75
N ASP A 207 0.99 3.90 14.49
CA ASP A 207 2.09 4.54 13.79
C ASP A 207 3.22 4.85 14.78
N SER A 208 4.36 4.23 14.52
CA SER A 208 5.58 4.45 15.30
C SER A 208 6.10 5.89 15.19
N CYS A 209 5.66 6.65 14.21
CA CYS A 209 6.19 7.97 13.83
C CYS A 209 7.70 7.96 13.51
N VAL A 210 8.25 6.79 13.20
CA VAL A 210 9.65 6.60 12.77
C VAL A 210 9.68 6.43 11.26
N LYS A 211 10.63 7.14 10.63
CA LYS A 211 10.90 7.04 9.19
C LYS A 211 12.39 6.85 8.97
N HIS A 212 12.76 5.88 8.15
CA HIS A 212 14.13 5.68 7.72
C HIS A 212 14.36 6.29 6.33
N GLU A 213 15.36 7.16 6.19
CA GLU A 213 15.66 7.88 4.94
C GLU A 213 16.01 6.95 3.77
N LEU A 214 16.52 5.75 4.04
CA LEU A 214 16.92 4.77 3.03
C LEU A 214 15.87 3.70 2.73
N ALA A 215 14.62 3.89 3.13
CA ALA A 215 13.57 2.88 2.98
C ALA A 215 13.38 2.41 1.52
N SER A 216 13.39 3.31 0.54
CA SER A 216 13.21 2.95 -0.88
C SER A 216 14.37 2.12 -1.43
N SER A 217 15.61 2.44 -1.08
CA SER A 217 16.78 1.67 -1.51
C SER A 217 16.83 0.30 -0.84
N ALA A 218 16.46 0.22 0.45
CA ALA A 218 16.36 -1.03 1.18
C ALA A 218 15.24 -1.92 0.65
N TYR A 219 14.10 -1.34 0.27
CA TYR A 219 13.00 -2.05 -0.39
C TYR A 219 13.45 -2.71 -1.71
N ASN A 220 14.12 -1.94 -2.59
CA ASN A 220 14.61 -2.46 -3.86
C ASN A 220 15.61 -3.62 -3.66
N LYS A 221 16.48 -3.55 -2.65
CA LYS A 221 17.39 -4.65 -2.29
C LYS A 221 16.66 -5.93 -1.87
N ARG A 222 15.50 -5.82 -1.21
CA ARG A 222 14.68 -7.00 -0.85
C ARG A 222 14.17 -7.71 -2.10
N ARG A 223 13.71 -6.94 -3.08
CA ARG A 223 13.31 -7.48 -4.37
C ARG A 223 14.48 -8.13 -5.12
N GLU A 224 15.63 -7.48 -5.18
CA GLU A 224 16.85 -8.02 -5.78
C GLU A 224 17.26 -9.38 -5.16
N SER A 225 17.21 -9.49 -3.82
CA SER A 225 17.47 -10.76 -3.14
C SER A 225 16.55 -11.89 -3.61
N CYS A 226 15.26 -11.61 -3.75
CA CYS A 226 14.31 -12.60 -4.25
C CYS A 226 14.61 -13.00 -5.70
N GLU A 227 14.91 -12.02 -6.56
CA GLU A 227 15.26 -12.24 -7.97
C GLU A 227 16.56 -13.07 -8.11
N ASN A 228 17.56 -12.84 -7.25
CA ASN A 228 18.79 -13.62 -7.19
C ASN A 228 18.51 -15.10 -6.91
N VAL A 229 17.68 -15.40 -5.92
CA VAL A 229 17.33 -16.79 -5.57
C VAL A 229 16.54 -17.46 -6.70
N VAL A 230 15.59 -16.76 -7.30
CA VAL A 230 14.85 -17.27 -8.47
C VAL A 230 15.80 -17.57 -9.63
N ALA A 231 16.79 -16.72 -9.90
CA ALA A 231 17.77 -16.95 -10.97
C ALA A 231 18.63 -18.21 -10.74
N VAL A 232 18.93 -18.54 -9.49
CA VAL A 232 19.65 -19.77 -9.13
C VAL A 232 18.73 -20.99 -9.25
N LEU A 233 17.52 -20.93 -8.69
CA LEU A 233 16.53 -22.00 -8.75
C LEU A 233 16.16 -22.35 -10.20
N ALA A 234 15.95 -21.36 -11.06
CA ALA A 234 15.55 -21.53 -12.46
C ALA A 234 16.59 -22.30 -13.30
N LYS A 235 17.85 -22.39 -12.86
CA LYS A 235 18.88 -23.22 -13.53
C LYS A 235 18.59 -24.73 -13.38
N ARG A 236 17.96 -25.15 -12.26
CA ARG A 236 17.59 -26.55 -11.96
C ARG A 236 16.12 -26.81 -12.26
N TYR A 237 15.27 -25.81 -12.04
CA TYR A 237 13.82 -25.85 -12.12
C TYR A 237 13.32 -24.76 -13.07
N PRO A 238 13.37 -24.95 -14.39
CA PRO A 238 13.05 -23.90 -15.38
C PRO A 238 11.61 -23.38 -15.30
N GLU A 239 10.70 -24.11 -14.64
CA GLU A 239 9.33 -23.73 -14.38
C GLU A 239 9.20 -22.64 -13.29
N ILE A 240 10.19 -22.51 -12.39
CA ILE A 240 10.20 -21.49 -11.34
C ILE A 240 10.48 -20.11 -11.98
N LYS A 241 9.49 -19.24 -11.94
CA LYS A 241 9.56 -17.85 -12.42
C LYS A 241 9.51 -16.84 -11.28
N PHE A 242 8.94 -17.24 -10.15
CA PHE A 242 8.78 -16.44 -8.94
C PHE A 242 9.07 -17.31 -7.72
N LEU A 243 9.36 -16.71 -6.56
CA LEU A 243 9.53 -17.48 -5.32
C LEU A 243 8.27 -18.25 -4.91
N ARG A 244 7.09 -17.79 -5.31
CA ARG A 244 5.83 -18.52 -5.11
C ARG A 244 5.84 -19.93 -5.73
N ASP A 245 6.59 -20.11 -6.82
CA ASP A 245 6.65 -21.39 -7.53
C ASP A 245 7.61 -22.40 -6.86
N ALA A 246 8.40 -21.92 -5.89
CA ALA A 246 9.41 -22.71 -5.21
C ALA A 246 8.88 -23.32 -3.91
N SER A 247 9.38 -24.50 -3.57
CA SER A 247 9.20 -25.14 -2.27
C SER A 247 10.40 -24.92 -1.35
N PHE A 248 10.21 -25.11 -0.04
CA PHE A 248 11.33 -25.11 0.91
C PHE A 248 12.39 -26.18 0.59
N ALA A 249 11.98 -27.35 0.08
CA ALA A 249 12.92 -28.40 -0.31
C ALA A 249 13.84 -27.94 -1.44
N GLN A 250 13.29 -27.30 -2.48
CA GLN A 250 14.05 -26.75 -3.60
C GLN A 250 14.97 -25.60 -3.15
N LEU A 251 14.51 -24.74 -2.22
CA LEU A 251 15.32 -23.69 -1.65
C LEU A 251 16.51 -24.25 -0.87
N GLU A 252 16.32 -25.32 -0.08
CA GLU A 252 17.39 -25.95 0.68
C GLU A 252 18.46 -26.56 -0.23
N GLU A 253 18.08 -27.12 -1.40
CA GLU A 253 19.04 -27.65 -2.37
C GLU A 253 19.99 -26.63 -2.95
N VAL A 254 19.59 -25.35 -3.01
CA VAL A 254 20.42 -24.25 -3.55
C VAL A 254 21.04 -23.37 -2.47
N LYS A 255 20.88 -23.72 -1.22
CA LYS A 255 21.35 -22.92 -0.06
C LYS A 255 22.81 -22.52 -0.10
N SER A 256 23.69 -23.41 -0.59
CA SER A 256 25.11 -23.12 -0.74
C SER A 256 25.47 -22.24 -1.95
N GLU A 257 24.52 -21.96 -2.82
CA GLU A 257 24.71 -21.20 -4.06
C GLU A 257 24.19 -19.77 -3.96
N VAL A 258 23.52 -19.43 -2.87
CA VAL A 258 22.98 -18.10 -2.58
C VAL A 258 23.58 -17.55 -1.28
N SER A 259 23.49 -16.24 -1.06
CA SER A 259 23.92 -15.67 0.22
C SER A 259 22.96 -16.12 1.35
N GLU A 260 23.46 -16.11 2.60
CA GLU A 260 22.61 -16.37 3.77
C GLU A 260 21.44 -15.38 3.85
N GLU A 261 21.68 -14.13 3.49
CA GLU A 261 20.68 -13.07 3.45
C GLU A 261 19.59 -13.37 2.41
N ASP A 262 19.99 -13.73 1.18
CA ASP A 262 19.04 -14.07 0.11
C ASP A 262 18.23 -15.32 0.46
N TYR A 263 18.88 -16.34 1.06
CA TYR A 263 18.21 -17.54 1.54
C TYR A 263 17.12 -17.23 2.58
N LYS A 264 17.44 -16.41 3.61
CA LYS A 264 16.48 -16.02 4.65
C LYS A 264 15.29 -15.28 4.06
N ARG A 265 15.55 -14.36 3.13
CA ARG A 265 14.50 -13.59 2.47
C ARG A 265 13.59 -14.47 1.62
N ALA A 266 14.16 -15.40 0.85
CA ALA A 266 13.38 -16.36 0.08
C ALA A 266 12.54 -17.28 0.97
N ALA A 267 13.12 -17.76 2.08
CA ALA A 267 12.41 -18.59 3.05
C ALA A 267 11.20 -17.86 3.66
N TYR A 268 11.33 -16.55 3.96
CA TYR A 268 10.20 -15.75 4.41
C TYR A 268 9.08 -15.74 3.37
N VAL A 269 9.39 -15.43 2.10
CA VAL A 269 8.39 -15.32 1.04
C VAL A 269 7.67 -16.65 0.81
N ILE A 270 8.40 -17.76 0.72
CA ILE A 270 7.81 -19.08 0.54
C ILE A 270 6.84 -19.42 1.69
N GLY A 271 7.24 -19.15 2.93
CA GLY A 271 6.36 -19.37 4.08
C GLY A 271 5.17 -18.42 4.16
N GLU A 272 5.32 -17.18 3.64
CA GLU A 272 4.23 -16.21 3.64
C GLU A 272 3.10 -16.62 2.70
N VAL A 273 3.39 -17.31 1.59
CA VAL A 273 2.37 -17.87 0.69
C VAL A 273 1.39 -18.76 1.46
N GLU A 274 1.91 -19.67 2.27
CA GLU A 274 1.08 -20.59 3.07
C GLU A 274 0.28 -19.83 4.15
N ARG A 275 0.90 -18.82 4.79
CA ARG A 275 0.24 -18.01 5.81
C ARG A 275 -0.94 -17.22 5.26
N VAL A 276 -0.81 -16.63 4.06
CA VAL A 276 -1.92 -15.92 3.41
C VAL A 276 -3.11 -16.85 3.17
N LEU A 277 -2.88 -18.04 2.62
CA LEU A 277 -3.96 -19.00 2.36
C LEU A 277 -4.62 -19.46 3.66
N ALA A 278 -3.85 -19.74 4.70
CA ALA A 278 -4.38 -20.12 6.01
C ALA A 278 -5.24 -19.02 6.64
N VAL A 279 -4.84 -17.74 6.48
CA VAL A 279 -5.63 -16.59 6.96
C VAL A 279 -6.94 -16.45 6.18
N CYS A 280 -6.94 -16.63 4.86
CA CYS A 280 -8.18 -16.60 4.08
C CYS A 280 -9.17 -17.67 4.56
N GLU A 281 -8.71 -18.92 4.74
CA GLU A 281 -9.56 -20.01 5.26
C GLU A 281 -10.06 -19.75 6.68
N ALA A 282 -9.20 -19.21 7.55
CA ALA A 282 -9.58 -18.88 8.93
C ALA A 282 -10.62 -17.75 8.97
N LEU A 283 -10.43 -16.73 8.13
CA LEU A 283 -11.36 -15.61 8.04
C LEU A 283 -12.75 -16.05 7.57
N ASP A 284 -12.81 -16.91 6.54
CA ASP A 284 -14.09 -17.45 6.04
C ASP A 284 -14.85 -18.27 7.10
N LYS A 285 -14.13 -18.85 8.06
CA LYS A 285 -14.68 -19.58 9.21
C LYS A 285 -14.97 -18.68 10.43
N GLY A 286 -14.60 -17.40 10.38
CA GLY A 286 -14.68 -16.49 11.53
C GLY A 286 -13.66 -16.81 12.64
N ASP A 287 -12.60 -17.55 12.33
CA ASP A 287 -11.54 -17.90 13.27
C ASP A 287 -10.48 -16.79 13.35
N TYR A 288 -10.81 -15.73 14.06
CA TYR A 288 -9.92 -14.58 14.27
C TYR A 288 -8.70 -14.91 15.12
N GLN A 289 -8.75 -16.00 15.91
CA GLN A 289 -7.60 -16.44 16.69
C GLN A 289 -6.48 -16.93 15.76
N THR A 290 -6.79 -17.82 14.82
CA THR A 290 -5.83 -18.30 13.80
C THR A 290 -5.34 -17.13 12.93
N VAL A 291 -6.21 -16.19 12.53
CA VAL A 291 -5.79 -14.98 11.81
C VAL A 291 -4.71 -14.23 12.58
N GLY A 292 -4.93 -13.98 13.88
CA GLY A 292 -3.99 -13.27 14.74
C GLY A 292 -2.66 -14.00 14.92
N GLU A 293 -2.68 -15.31 15.11
CA GLU A 293 -1.49 -16.14 15.23
C GLU A 293 -0.62 -16.03 13.95
N LYS A 294 -1.24 -16.10 12.76
CA LYS A 294 -0.54 -15.93 11.50
C LYS A 294 0.01 -14.52 11.30
N MET A 295 -0.68 -13.49 11.78
CA MET A 295 -0.15 -12.13 11.79
C MET A 295 1.15 -12.04 12.62
N TYR A 296 1.21 -12.65 13.78
CA TYR A 296 2.42 -12.71 14.61
C TYR A 296 3.55 -13.52 13.97
N GLU A 297 3.24 -14.65 13.31
CA GLU A 297 4.22 -15.43 12.54
C GLU A 297 4.80 -14.59 11.40
N THR A 298 3.96 -13.85 10.68
CA THR A 298 4.38 -12.92 9.62
C THR A 298 5.30 -11.84 10.17
N HIS A 299 4.94 -11.21 11.31
CA HIS A 299 5.81 -10.22 11.94
C HIS A 299 7.19 -10.77 12.27
N HIS A 300 7.24 -11.97 12.87
CA HIS A 300 8.51 -12.64 13.15
C HIS A 300 9.33 -12.84 11.87
N GLY A 301 8.72 -13.30 10.80
CA GLY A 301 9.36 -13.46 9.50
C GLY A 301 9.87 -12.13 8.93
N MET A 302 9.05 -11.08 8.98
CA MET A 302 9.42 -9.73 8.52
C MET A 302 10.58 -9.15 9.33
N SER A 303 10.61 -9.37 10.65
CA SER A 303 11.63 -8.86 11.54
C SER A 303 12.94 -9.66 11.43
N LYS A 304 12.89 -11.00 11.45
CA LYS A 304 14.08 -11.86 11.62
C LYS A 304 14.63 -12.47 10.33
N LEU A 305 13.79 -12.65 9.31
CA LEU A 305 14.19 -13.28 8.05
C LEU A 305 14.28 -12.25 6.91
N TYR A 306 13.26 -11.40 6.81
CA TYR A 306 13.20 -10.39 5.74
C TYR A 306 13.85 -9.07 6.12
N GLU A 307 14.01 -8.82 7.41
CA GLU A 307 14.72 -7.68 8.01
C GLU A 307 14.16 -6.32 7.55
N VAL A 308 12.84 -6.18 7.60
CA VAL A 308 12.11 -4.94 7.26
C VAL A 308 11.42 -4.30 8.46
N SER A 309 11.59 -4.86 9.66
CA SER A 309 11.16 -4.22 10.91
C SER A 309 12.22 -3.27 11.44
N CYS A 310 11.92 -2.58 12.52
CA CYS A 310 12.85 -1.79 13.32
C CYS A 310 12.53 -2.00 14.81
N GLU A 311 13.39 -1.50 15.69
CA GLU A 311 13.27 -1.69 17.13
C GLU A 311 11.90 -1.20 17.66
N GLU A 312 11.45 -0.07 17.14
CA GLU A 312 10.18 0.55 17.54
C GLU A 312 8.97 -0.29 17.12
N LEU A 313 9.00 -0.87 15.91
CA LEU A 313 7.93 -1.75 15.42
C LEU A 313 7.93 -3.10 16.12
N ASP A 314 9.11 -3.68 16.39
CA ASP A 314 9.25 -4.89 17.19
C ASP A 314 8.72 -4.66 18.61
N PHE A 315 9.03 -3.51 19.22
CA PHE A 315 8.52 -3.14 20.54
C PHE A 315 7.00 -3.02 20.56
N LEU A 316 6.39 -2.39 19.54
CA LEU A 316 4.92 -2.27 19.44
C LEU A 316 4.27 -3.65 19.28
N ASN A 317 4.88 -4.55 18.53
CA ASN A 317 4.40 -5.91 18.35
C ASN A 317 4.49 -6.75 19.64
N ASP A 318 5.64 -6.65 20.35
CA ASP A 318 5.83 -7.33 21.63
C ASP A 318 4.81 -6.83 22.67
N LEU A 319 4.60 -5.50 22.71
CA LEU A 319 3.61 -4.90 23.61
C LEU A 319 2.19 -5.35 23.28
N ALA A 320 1.85 -5.45 21.98
CA ALA A 320 0.55 -5.96 21.57
C ALA A 320 0.34 -7.42 22.02
N ARG A 321 1.36 -8.26 21.89
CA ARG A 321 1.33 -9.66 22.35
C ARG A 321 1.18 -9.75 23.89
N GLU A 322 1.96 -8.97 24.61
CA GLU A 322 1.93 -8.92 26.08
C GLU A 322 0.55 -8.46 26.59
N PHE A 323 -0.08 -7.51 25.89
CA PHE A 323 -1.39 -6.96 26.25
C PHE A 323 -2.57 -7.88 25.88
N GLY A 324 -2.32 -8.96 25.12
CA GLY A 324 -3.35 -9.91 24.70
C GLY A 324 -4.10 -9.47 23.42
N VAL A 325 -3.50 -8.60 22.61
CA VAL A 325 -4.00 -8.29 21.25
C VAL A 325 -3.99 -9.57 20.41
N THR A 326 -5.07 -9.84 19.69
CA THR A 326 -5.27 -11.11 18.97
C THR A 326 -4.24 -11.32 17.89
N GLY A 327 -3.88 -10.27 17.13
CA GLY A 327 -2.83 -10.33 16.11
C GLY A 327 -2.21 -8.96 15.87
N SER A 328 -0.90 -8.93 15.65
CA SER A 328 -0.15 -7.70 15.35
C SER A 328 1.01 -7.99 14.41
N ARG A 329 1.28 -7.07 13.49
CA ARG A 329 2.45 -7.13 12.60
C ARG A 329 2.79 -5.77 11.97
N VAL A 330 3.99 -5.65 11.48
CA VAL A 330 4.40 -4.53 10.60
C VAL A 330 3.52 -4.52 9.36
N MET A 331 3.04 -3.36 8.93
CA MET A 331 2.21 -3.18 7.74
C MET A 331 2.95 -2.41 6.64
N GLY A 332 2.78 -2.85 5.39
CA GLY A 332 3.42 -2.24 4.23
C GLY A 332 4.89 -2.64 4.07
N GLY A 333 5.67 -1.80 3.44
CA GLY A 333 7.09 -2.09 3.13
C GLY A 333 8.02 -2.19 4.33
N GLY A 334 7.57 -1.81 5.52
CA GLY A 334 8.38 -1.76 6.74
C GLY A 334 9.32 -0.55 6.80
N PHE A 335 10.44 -0.69 7.50
CA PHE A 335 11.42 0.36 7.77
C PHE A 335 10.82 1.58 8.50
N GLY A 336 9.89 1.37 9.41
CA GLY A 336 9.06 2.35 10.09
C GLY A 336 7.59 2.26 9.70
N GLY A 337 6.82 3.32 9.96
CA GLY A 337 5.37 3.35 9.73
C GLY A 337 4.58 2.62 10.81
N CYS A 338 3.57 1.85 10.42
CA CYS A 338 2.61 1.27 11.37
C CYS A 338 2.79 -0.21 11.64
N THR A 339 2.33 -0.64 12.84
CA THR A 339 1.79 -1.98 13.02
C THR A 339 0.30 -2.00 12.74
N ILE A 340 -0.21 -3.09 12.13
CA ILE A 340 -1.64 -3.39 12.05
C ILE A 340 -1.99 -4.37 13.17
N ASN A 341 -3.05 -4.05 13.91
CA ASN A 341 -3.46 -4.80 15.09
C ASN A 341 -4.91 -5.22 14.95
N LEU A 342 -5.17 -6.51 15.04
CA LEU A 342 -6.49 -7.11 15.17
C LEU A 342 -6.75 -7.35 16.64
N LEU A 343 -7.63 -6.58 17.24
CA LEU A 343 -7.87 -6.64 18.69
C LEU A 343 -9.36 -6.69 19.02
N LYS A 344 -9.69 -7.31 20.15
CA LYS A 344 -11.04 -7.28 20.68
C LYS A 344 -11.45 -5.85 21.01
N GLU A 345 -12.69 -5.50 20.72
CA GLU A 345 -13.22 -4.15 20.94
C GLU A 345 -13.07 -3.68 22.40
N GLU A 346 -13.23 -4.60 23.36
CA GLU A 346 -13.07 -4.32 24.80
C GLU A 346 -11.65 -3.92 25.21
N LEU A 347 -10.63 -4.26 24.43
CA LEU A 347 -9.22 -3.92 24.69
C LEU A 347 -8.79 -2.60 24.07
N HIS A 348 -9.58 -2.04 23.14
CA HIS A 348 -9.19 -0.93 22.28
C HIS A 348 -8.62 0.28 23.07
N ASP A 349 -9.41 0.88 23.93
CA ASP A 349 -9.01 2.12 24.61
C ASP A 349 -7.89 1.89 25.63
N SER A 350 -7.92 0.75 26.32
CA SER A 350 -6.88 0.38 27.28
C SER A 350 -5.54 0.05 26.60
N PHE A 351 -5.57 -0.58 25.43
CA PHE A 351 -4.38 -0.82 24.64
C PHE A 351 -3.76 0.49 24.12
N ILE A 352 -4.56 1.41 23.60
CA ILE A 352 -4.10 2.75 23.19
C ILE A 352 -3.43 3.49 24.35
N ALA A 353 -4.03 3.46 25.52
CA ALA A 353 -3.48 4.12 26.71
C ALA A 353 -2.12 3.53 27.13
N GLU A 354 -2.01 2.20 27.12
CA GLU A 354 -0.76 1.51 27.48
C GLU A 354 0.34 1.73 26.45
N VAL A 355 0.01 1.69 25.14
CA VAL A 355 0.97 2.00 24.07
C VAL A 355 1.49 3.43 24.22
N LYS A 356 0.62 4.43 24.38
CA LYS A 356 1.04 5.82 24.59
C LYS A 356 2.04 5.93 25.71
N LYS A 357 1.69 5.38 26.88
CA LYS A 357 2.51 5.45 28.09
C LYS A 357 3.88 4.80 27.90
N ARG A 358 3.92 3.56 27.45
CA ARG A 358 5.17 2.78 27.38
C ARG A 358 6.05 3.17 26.20
N TYR A 359 5.45 3.50 25.07
CA TYR A 359 6.19 3.91 23.87
C TYR A 359 6.86 5.29 24.08
N GLU A 360 6.09 6.28 24.60
CA GLU A 360 6.63 7.59 24.92
C GLU A 360 7.73 7.52 26.00
N ALA A 361 7.54 6.69 27.02
CA ALA A 361 8.54 6.48 28.07
C ALA A 361 9.85 5.90 27.53
N LYS A 362 9.78 5.02 26.51
CA LYS A 362 10.97 4.37 25.95
C LYS A 362 11.67 5.22 24.87
N TYR A 363 10.89 5.84 23.98
CA TYR A 363 11.44 6.50 22.78
C TYR A 363 11.33 8.02 22.78
N GLY A 364 10.57 8.61 23.71
CA GLY A 364 10.29 10.05 23.72
C GLY A 364 9.41 10.50 22.54
N ILE A 365 8.75 9.58 21.85
CA ILE A 365 7.93 9.80 20.67
C ILE A 365 6.49 9.48 21.03
N GLN A 366 5.55 10.35 20.64
CA GLN A 366 4.12 10.06 20.75
C GLN A 366 3.64 9.27 19.51
N PRO A 367 3.21 8.02 19.67
CA PRO A 367 2.66 7.25 18.57
C PRO A 367 1.30 7.80 18.17
N LYS A 368 0.92 7.59 16.89
CA LYS A 368 -0.42 7.93 16.41
C LYS A 368 -1.25 6.67 16.23
N PHE A 369 -2.56 6.84 16.30
CA PHE A 369 -3.52 5.73 16.23
C PHE A 369 -4.55 6.02 15.17
N TYR A 370 -4.85 5.00 14.36
CA TYR A 370 -5.85 5.12 13.31
C TYR A 370 -6.76 3.89 13.35
N ASP A 371 -8.02 4.10 13.73
CA ASP A 371 -9.05 3.13 13.44
C ASP A 371 -9.31 3.12 11.94
N VAL A 372 -9.47 1.94 11.37
CA VAL A 372 -9.70 1.81 9.93
C VAL A 372 -10.93 0.95 9.67
N VAL A 373 -11.70 1.37 8.67
CA VAL A 373 -12.88 0.67 8.19
C VAL A 373 -12.67 0.32 6.73
N ILE A 374 -13.02 -0.91 6.35
CA ILE A 374 -12.88 -1.36 4.96
C ILE A 374 -13.92 -0.65 4.08
N SER A 375 -13.45 -0.01 3.03
CA SER A 375 -14.19 0.93 2.19
C SER A 375 -14.16 0.57 0.71
N ASP A 376 -14.93 1.33 -0.10
CA ASP A 376 -14.92 1.21 -1.55
C ASP A 376 -13.68 1.85 -2.17
N GLY A 377 -13.26 1.35 -3.33
CA GLY A 377 -12.14 1.85 -4.13
C GLY A 377 -12.39 3.19 -4.81
N ALA A 378 -11.58 3.48 -5.83
CA ALA A 378 -11.64 4.73 -6.59
C ALA A 378 -13.03 4.98 -7.19
N ARG A 379 -13.52 6.21 -7.05
CA ARG A 379 -14.85 6.61 -7.51
C ARG A 379 -15.02 8.13 -7.64
N ARG A 380 -16.05 8.52 -8.37
CA ARG A 380 -16.57 9.90 -8.37
C ARG A 380 -17.43 10.14 -7.11
N LEU A 381 -17.39 11.37 -6.54
CA LEU A 381 -18.17 11.81 -5.38
C LEU A 381 -19.39 12.63 -5.77
#